data_479fc774c5de8f1e8bf1a84f0afa89bc
#
_entry.id   479fc774c5de8f1e8bf1a84f0afa89bc
#
_cell.length_a   1.000
_cell.length_b   1.000
_cell.length_c   1.000
_cell.angle_alpha   90.00
_cell.angle_beta   90.00
_cell.angle_gamma   90.00
#
_symmetry.space_group_name_H-M   'P 1'
#
loop_
_entity.id
_entity.type
_entity.pdbx_description
1 polymer ?
#
loop_
_entity_poly.entity_id
_entity_poly.type
_entity_poly.pdbx_seq_one_letter_code
_entity_poly.pdbx_strand_id
1 'polypeptide(L)'
;APSPSGDLHLGNLRTALLAWMWARTTGRKFVLRIEDIDRVRSGSTQRQIDELSALGIDWDGEVLIQSSRAQVHDEAVARLFHEGYAFECFCSRKDIREASSAPHVPPGHYPGTCLHLS
;
A
#
# COMPACT_ATOMS: atom_id res chain seq x y z
N ALA A 1 -4.90 6.02 -2.49
CA ALA A 1 -4.59 5.68 -1.09
C ALA A 1 -3.31 6.41 -0.69
N PRO A 2 -3.37 7.54 0.01
CA PRO A 2 -2.18 8.25 0.47
C PRO A 2 -1.59 7.62 1.73
N SER A 3 -0.26 7.72 1.86
CA SER A 3 0.45 7.42 3.11
C SER A 3 0.69 8.74 3.86
N PRO A 4 0.34 8.86 5.15
CA PRO A 4 0.40 10.13 5.88
C PRO A 4 1.83 10.45 6.37
N SER A 5 2.78 10.46 5.43
CA SER A 5 4.20 10.77 5.69
C SER A 5 4.52 12.28 5.65
N GLY A 6 3.52 13.11 5.37
CA GLY A 6 3.59 14.56 5.23
C GLY A 6 2.39 15.08 4.46
N ASP A 7 2.47 16.32 4.00
CA ASP A 7 1.44 16.94 3.18
C ASP A 7 1.44 16.34 1.76
N LEU A 8 0.31 16.42 1.05
CA LEU A 8 0.23 15.92 -0.32
C LEU A 8 0.99 16.85 -1.27
N HIS A 9 1.88 16.30 -2.06
CA HIS A 9 2.51 17.07 -3.13
C HIS A 9 1.66 17.04 -4.42
N LEU A 10 1.94 17.93 -5.35
CA LEU A 10 1.17 18.10 -6.58
C LEU A 10 0.93 16.79 -7.34
N GLY A 11 1.90 15.88 -7.35
CA GLY A 11 1.77 14.57 -8.00
C GLY A 11 0.72 13.67 -7.34
N ASN A 12 0.62 13.70 -6.00
CA ASN A 12 -0.42 12.96 -5.27
C ASN A 12 -1.81 13.54 -5.58
N LEU A 13 -1.93 14.87 -5.53
CA LEU A 13 -3.19 15.58 -5.80
C LEU A 13 -3.66 15.34 -7.25
N ARG A 14 -2.75 15.40 -8.23
CA ARG A 14 -3.06 15.07 -9.63
C ARG A 14 -3.59 13.63 -9.76
N THR A 15 -2.93 12.67 -9.12
CA THR A 15 -3.35 11.25 -9.18
C THR A 15 -4.72 11.05 -8.55
N ALA A 16 -4.97 11.68 -7.39
CA ALA A 16 -6.26 11.64 -6.73
C ALA A 16 -7.37 12.24 -7.59
N LEU A 17 -7.12 13.41 -8.18
CA LEU A 17 -8.07 14.10 -9.04
C LEU A 17 -8.43 13.26 -10.28
N LEU A 18 -7.46 12.69 -10.96
CA LEU A 18 -7.69 11.85 -12.14
C LEU A 18 -8.51 10.59 -11.78
N ALA A 19 -8.19 9.94 -10.67
CA ALA A 19 -8.93 8.78 -10.21
C ALA A 19 -10.37 9.13 -9.79
N TRP A 20 -10.56 10.27 -9.14
CA TRP A 20 -11.86 10.80 -8.77
C TRP A 20 -12.71 11.14 -10.00
N MET A 21 -12.16 11.88 -10.96
CA MET A 21 -12.83 12.21 -12.21
C MET A 21 -13.26 10.96 -12.96
N TRP A 22 -12.37 9.96 -13.06
CA TRP A 22 -12.72 8.69 -13.68
C TRP A 22 -13.88 8.01 -12.95
N ALA A 23 -13.84 7.90 -11.64
CA ALA A 23 -14.90 7.26 -10.87
C ALA A 23 -16.24 7.98 -11.10
N ARG A 24 -16.26 9.33 -11.02
CA ARG A 24 -17.48 10.12 -11.19
C ARG A 24 -18.04 10.05 -12.62
N THR A 25 -17.19 10.11 -13.63
CA THR A 25 -17.64 10.04 -15.05
C THR A 25 -18.11 8.66 -15.48
N THR A 26 -17.65 7.60 -14.80
CA THR A 26 -18.05 6.21 -15.10
C THR A 26 -19.10 5.65 -14.12
N GLY A 27 -19.67 6.48 -13.24
CA GLY A 27 -20.66 6.07 -12.25
C GLY A 27 -20.14 5.08 -11.20
N ARG A 28 -18.83 5.06 -10.96
CA ARG A 28 -18.19 4.19 -9.97
C ARG A 28 -18.02 4.89 -8.63
N LYS A 29 -17.95 4.11 -7.57
CA LYS A 29 -17.60 4.62 -6.24
C LYS A 29 -16.13 5.03 -6.21
N PHE A 30 -15.86 6.16 -5.58
CA PHE A 30 -14.53 6.59 -5.22
C PHE A 30 -14.38 6.50 -3.71
N VAL A 31 -13.53 5.62 -3.22
CA VAL A 31 -13.30 5.39 -1.79
C VAL A 31 -11.93 5.90 -1.36
N LEU A 32 -11.84 6.41 -0.14
CA LEU A 32 -10.60 6.91 0.43
C LEU A 32 -10.05 5.92 1.47
N ARG A 33 -8.79 5.50 1.28
CA ARG A 33 -8.04 4.72 2.26
C ARG A 33 -6.75 5.45 2.62
N ILE A 34 -6.51 5.62 3.90
CA ILE A 34 -5.25 6.14 4.45
C ILE A 34 -4.35 4.95 4.80
N GLU A 35 -3.13 4.95 4.26
CA GLU A 35 -2.14 3.90 4.47
C GLU A 35 -1.15 4.32 5.55
N ASP A 36 -1.58 4.18 6.80
CA ASP A 36 -0.91 4.68 8.01
C ASP A 36 -0.09 3.62 8.75
N ILE A 37 0.40 2.59 8.05
CA ILE A 37 1.22 1.53 8.66
C ILE A 37 2.69 1.97 8.77
N ASP A 38 3.20 2.76 7.81
CA ASP A 38 4.61 3.15 7.75
C ASP A 38 4.76 4.67 7.59
N ARG A 39 5.79 5.24 8.23
CA ARG A 39 6.23 6.64 8.10
C ARG A 39 5.16 7.68 8.41
N VAL A 40 4.30 7.39 9.37
CA VAL A 40 3.24 8.33 9.81
C VAL A 40 3.83 9.55 10.48
N ARG A 41 3.43 10.75 10.06
CA ARG A 41 3.69 12.00 10.77
C ARG A 41 2.43 12.48 11.48
N SER A 42 2.58 12.93 12.72
CA SER A 42 1.46 13.43 13.52
C SER A 42 0.66 14.50 12.77
N GLY A 43 -0.66 14.35 12.75
CA GLY A 43 -1.59 15.25 12.08
C GLY A 43 -1.61 15.19 10.55
N SER A 44 -0.73 14.43 9.89
CA SER A 44 -0.71 14.37 8.42
C SER A 44 -1.96 13.71 7.84
N THR A 45 -2.54 12.73 8.52
CA THR A 45 -3.80 12.11 8.09
C THR A 45 -4.91 13.13 7.90
N GLN A 46 -5.15 13.95 8.93
CA GLN A 46 -6.21 14.95 8.86
C GLN A 46 -5.90 16.02 7.80
N ARG A 47 -4.66 16.51 7.75
CA ARG A 47 -4.28 17.50 6.74
C ARG A 47 -4.49 16.97 5.32
N GLN A 48 -4.12 15.73 5.02
CA GLN A 48 -4.32 15.13 3.70
C GLN A 48 -5.81 15.00 3.34
N ILE A 49 -6.66 14.67 4.31
CA ILE A 49 -8.12 14.66 4.14
C ILE A 49 -8.64 16.07 3.81
N ASP A 50 -8.18 17.07 4.56
CA ASP A 50 -8.57 18.47 4.37
C ASP A 50 -8.10 19.00 3.01
N GLU A 51 -6.87 18.67 2.58
CA GLU A 51 -6.32 19.04 1.27
C GLU A 51 -7.12 18.46 0.12
N LEU A 52 -7.53 17.19 0.19
CA LEU A 52 -8.39 16.57 -0.82
C LEU A 52 -9.77 17.24 -0.85
N SER A 53 -10.35 17.49 0.32
CA SER A 53 -11.65 18.17 0.43
C SER A 53 -11.61 19.61 -0.10
N ALA A 54 -10.51 20.33 0.16
CA ALA A 54 -10.32 21.70 -0.34
C ALA A 54 -10.25 21.78 -1.88
N LEU A 55 -9.84 20.70 -2.54
CA LEU A 55 -9.88 20.56 -4.00
C LEU A 55 -11.25 20.13 -4.53
N GLY A 56 -12.25 19.95 -3.66
CA GLY A 56 -13.56 19.44 -4.06
C GLY A 56 -13.59 17.94 -4.35
N ILE A 57 -12.57 17.19 -3.95
CA ILE A 57 -12.55 15.73 -4.07
C ILE A 57 -13.32 15.15 -2.89
N ASP A 58 -14.48 14.59 -3.17
CA ASP A 58 -15.30 13.84 -2.22
C ASP A 58 -15.12 12.32 -2.42
N TRP A 59 -15.57 11.54 -1.46
CA TRP A 59 -15.51 10.07 -1.50
C TRP A 59 -16.78 9.44 -0.97
N ASP A 60 -17.00 8.19 -1.35
CA ASP A 60 -18.18 7.41 -0.99
C ASP A 60 -17.90 6.58 0.27
N GLY A 61 -18.70 6.80 1.31
CA GLY A 61 -18.59 6.08 2.58
C GLY A 61 -17.55 6.68 3.53
N GLU A 62 -17.19 5.90 4.52
CA GLU A 62 -16.21 6.31 5.54
C GLU A 62 -14.77 6.19 5.04
N VAL A 63 -13.88 7.04 5.57
CA VAL A 63 -12.44 6.94 5.33
C VAL A 63 -11.91 5.68 6.01
N LEU A 64 -11.34 4.79 5.23
CA LEU A 64 -10.73 3.58 5.76
C LEU A 64 -9.31 3.89 6.24
N ILE A 65 -9.05 3.65 7.52
CA ILE A 65 -7.70 3.75 8.11
C ILE A 65 -7.09 2.35 8.12
N GLN A 66 -5.95 2.16 7.48
CA GLN A 66 -5.39 0.82 7.26
C GLN A 66 -4.97 0.14 8.57
N SER A 67 -4.39 0.89 9.53
CA SER A 67 -4.00 0.36 10.84
C SER A 67 -5.17 -0.17 11.66
N SER A 68 -6.38 0.36 11.46
CA SER A 68 -7.58 -0.14 12.15
C SER A 68 -8.01 -1.54 11.69
N ARG A 69 -7.39 -2.06 10.63
CA ARG A 69 -7.68 -3.39 10.05
C ARG A 69 -6.56 -4.40 10.27
N ALA A 70 -5.66 -4.16 11.22
CA ALA A 70 -4.53 -5.06 11.50
C ALA A 70 -4.99 -6.50 11.71
N GLN A 71 -6.01 -6.73 12.51
CA GLN A 71 -6.54 -8.08 12.75
C GLN A 71 -6.97 -8.79 11.45
N VAL A 72 -7.66 -8.10 10.55
CA VAL A 72 -8.09 -8.69 9.27
C VAL A 72 -6.90 -9.08 8.39
N HIS A 73 -5.83 -8.26 8.42
CA HIS A 73 -4.60 -8.57 7.70
C HIS A 73 -3.86 -9.75 8.33
N ASP A 74 -3.78 -9.81 9.65
CA ASP A 74 -3.13 -10.90 10.39
C ASP A 74 -3.85 -12.24 10.13
N GLU A 75 -5.18 -12.26 10.17
CA GLU A 75 -5.99 -13.43 9.84
C GLU A 75 -5.75 -13.89 8.39
N ALA A 76 -5.69 -12.95 7.44
CA ALA A 76 -5.42 -13.28 6.04
C ALA A 76 -4.01 -13.85 5.84
N VAL A 77 -3.00 -13.26 6.51
CA VAL A 77 -1.62 -13.76 6.49
C VAL A 77 -1.53 -15.16 7.11
N ALA A 78 -2.14 -15.36 8.28
CA ALA A 78 -2.17 -16.66 8.94
C ALA A 78 -2.80 -17.74 8.04
N ARG A 79 -3.88 -17.38 7.33
CA ARG A 79 -4.51 -18.28 6.37
C ARG A 79 -3.58 -18.62 5.20
N LEU A 80 -2.86 -17.64 4.64
CA LEU A 80 -1.89 -17.89 3.55
C LEU A 80 -0.77 -18.83 4.00
N PHE A 81 -0.28 -18.68 5.23
CA PHE A 81 0.70 -19.62 5.80
C PHE A 81 0.12 -21.03 5.96
N HIS A 82 -1.07 -21.14 6.53
CA HIS A 82 -1.72 -22.43 6.74
C HIS A 82 -2.00 -23.17 5.42
N GLU A 83 -2.37 -22.45 4.38
CA GLU A 83 -2.66 -23.02 3.05
C GLU A 83 -1.38 -23.21 2.19
N GLY A 84 -0.20 -22.85 2.68
CA GLY A 84 1.08 -23.01 1.97
C GLY A 84 1.33 -22.00 0.85
N TYR A 85 0.58 -20.89 0.81
CA TYR A 85 0.77 -19.80 -0.14
C TYR A 85 1.75 -18.72 0.34
N ALA A 86 2.20 -18.78 1.57
CA ALA A 86 3.20 -17.91 2.13
C ALA A 86 4.25 -18.70 2.90
N PHE A 87 5.46 -18.14 2.98
CA PHE A 87 6.57 -18.67 3.75
C PHE A 87 7.36 -17.53 4.39
N GLU A 88 8.09 -17.82 5.46
CA GLU A 88 8.95 -16.82 6.12
C GLU A 88 10.20 -16.57 5.28
N CYS A 89 10.53 -15.29 5.08
CA CYS A 89 11.73 -14.88 4.35
C CYS A 89 12.59 -13.96 5.20
N PHE A 90 13.82 -14.37 5.45
CA PHE A 90 14.83 -13.64 6.26
C PHE A 90 15.83 -12.86 5.40
N CYS A 91 15.69 -12.89 4.08
CA CYS A 91 16.57 -12.16 3.15
C CYS A 91 16.35 -10.65 3.24
N SER A 92 17.44 -9.90 3.34
CA SER A 92 17.39 -8.45 3.12
C SER A 92 17.21 -8.13 1.62
N ARG A 93 16.84 -6.88 1.33
CA ARG A 93 16.78 -6.41 -0.08
C ARG A 93 18.14 -6.47 -0.77
N LYS A 94 19.24 -6.41 0.00
CA LYS A 94 20.60 -6.55 -0.51
C LYS A 94 20.84 -7.99 -0.94
N ASP A 95 20.52 -8.96 -0.09
CA ASP A 95 20.69 -10.39 -0.37
C ASP A 95 19.93 -10.80 -1.63
N ILE A 96 18.69 -10.33 -1.77
CA ILE A 96 17.88 -10.60 -2.97
C ILE A 96 18.54 -10.01 -4.22
N ARG A 97 19.05 -8.78 -4.17
CA ARG A 97 19.73 -8.16 -5.31
C ARG A 97 21.03 -8.88 -5.69
N GLU A 98 21.81 -9.27 -4.72
CA GLU A 98 23.07 -10.01 -4.94
C GLU A 98 22.80 -11.39 -5.55
N ALA A 99 21.79 -12.09 -5.04
CA ALA A 99 21.38 -13.38 -5.60
C ALA A 99 20.76 -13.26 -7.01
N SER A 100 20.07 -12.15 -7.30
CA SER A 100 19.48 -11.87 -8.63
C SER A 100 20.52 -11.37 -9.66
N SER A 101 21.77 -11.09 -9.24
CA SER A 101 22.83 -10.63 -10.16
C SER A 101 23.46 -11.76 -10.98
N ALA A 102 23.04 -13.01 -10.76
CA ALA A 102 23.50 -14.14 -11.57
C ALA A 102 23.04 -14.02 -13.03
N PRO A 103 23.90 -14.34 -14.02
CA PRO A 103 23.53 -14.37 -15.43
C PRO A 103 22.30 -15.28 -15.61
N HIS A 104 21.27 -14.81 -16.31
CA HIS A 104 20.02 -15.52 -16.60
C HIS A 104 18.87 -15.38 -15.58
N VAL A 105 19.02 -14.64 -14.50
CA VAL A 105 17.90 -14.33 -13.59
C VAL A 105 17.34 -12.94 -13.89
N PRO A 106 16.02 -12.77 -14.11
CA PRO A 106 15.44 -11.46 -14.31
C PRO A 106 15.69 -10.54 -13.10
N PRO A 107 16.07 -9.27 -13.29
CA PRO A 107 16.31 -8.33 -12.18
C PRO A 107 15.10 -8.26 -11.24
N GLY A 108 15.35 -8.40 -9.94
CA GLY A 108 14.31 -8.32 -8.91
C GLY A 108 13.52 -9.62 -8.69
N HIS A 109 13.86 -10.69 -9.39
CA HIS A 109 13.26 -12.01 -9.13
C HIS A 109 13.79 -12.58 -7.80
N TYR A 110 12.87 -13.08 -6.94
CA TYR A 110 13.26 -13.73 -5.71
C TYR A 110 13.88 -15.11 -5.99
N PRO A 111 15.11 -15.39 -5.51
CA PRO A 111 15.83 -16.62 -5.85
C PRO A 111 15.32 -17.89 -5.15
N GLY A 112 14.34 -17.77 -4.26
CA GLY A 112 13.80 -18.92 -3.52
C GLY A 112 14.63 -19.37 -2.32
N THR A 113 15.60 -18.58 -1.87
CA THR A 113 16.55 -18.94 -0.79
C THR A 113 15.87 -19.44 0.48
N CYS A 114 14.73 -18.82 0.87
CA CYS A 114 14.01 -19.19 2.09
C CYS A 114 12.80 -20.09 1.83
N LEU A 115 12.52 -20.45 0.58
CA LEU A 115 11.30 -21.18 0.21
C LEU A 115 11.19 -22.55 0.88
N HIS A 116 12.32 -23.18 1.20
CA HIS A 116 12.43 -24.53 1.74
C HIS A 116 13.03 -24.56 3.14
N LEU A 117 13.10 -23.41 3.83
CA LEU A 117 13.48 -23.37 5.24
C LEU A 117 12.30 -23.86 6.06
N SER A 118 12.49 -24.98 6.74
CA SER A 118 11.54 -25.58 7.70
C SER A 118 11.82 -25.06 9.11
#